data_f748d6899f09d4d69fe94b3d7b6c485c
#
_entry.id   f748d6899f09d4d69fe94b3d7b6c485c
#
_cell.length_a   1.000
_cell.length_b   1.000
_cell.length_c   1.000
_cell.angle_alpha   90.00
_cell.angle_beta   90.00
_cell.angle_gamma   90.00
#
_symmetry.space_group_name_H-M   'P 1'
#
loop_
_entity.id
_entity.type
_entity.pdbx_description
1 polymer ?
#
loop_
_entity_poly.entity_id
_entity_poly.type
_entity_poly.pdbx_seq_one_letter_code
_entity_poly.pdbx_strand_id
1 'polypeptide(L)'
;MPWLKKSRHFLVNCTKISAMILDYLSQHVTINETIKAFFEKECIREFYEEGSEISDCGQFNRKIYFVEEGLTRTFYYEKGKDITSNFYTEGKIMAQIDTIYNGEPSRYGIQAIEKSVIVSCDYHKLEATLNVSKEYSEFSRFVLGKLMTQMQERIASLQYMSAKEKYNHLMEKNPSIILRAPLGMVASYLGITQETLSRIRSNG
;
A
#
# COMPACT_ATOMS: atom_id res chain seq x y z
N MET A 1 17.71 -8.28 22.25
CA MET A 1 17.03 -8.19 20.92
C MET A 1 15.78 -9.06 20.95
N PRO A 2 14.58 -8.51 21.14
CA PRO A 2 13.33 -9.29 21.22
C PRO A 2 12.33 -8.88 20.11
N TRP A 3 12.76 -8.70 18.85
CA TRP A 3 11.88 -8.24 17.76
C TRP A 3 11.80 -9.21 16.58
N LEU A 4 12.15 -10.48 16.76
CA LEU A 4 11.93 -11.51 15.75
C LEU A 4 10.57 -12.20 15.97
N LYS A 5 9.46 -11.49 15.74
CA LYS A 5 8.20 -12.16 15.42
C LYS A 5 8.28 -12.64 13.98
N LYS A 6 8.66 -13.91 13.80
CA LYS A 6 8.52 -14.58 12.49
C LYS A 6 7.08 -14.43 12.01
N SER A 7 6.91 -13.75 10.89
CA SER A 7 5.65 -13.69 10.15
C SER A 7 5.16 -15.10 9.89
N ARG A 8 3.97 -15.47 10.38
CA ARG A 8 3.30 -16.70 9.97
C ARG A 8 2.59 -16.41 8.65
N HIS A 9 3.27 -16.76 7.57
CA HIS A 9 2.65 -16.76 6.25
C HIS A 9 1.97 -18.11 6.03
N PHE A 10 0.73 -18.10 5.62
CA PHE A 10 0.08 -19.25 5.05
C PHE A 10 -0.05 -19.03 3.55
N LEU A 11 0.79 -19.74 2.78
CA LEU A 11 0.63 -19.83 1.33
C LEU A 11 -0.65 -20.59 1.04
N VAL A 12 -1.66 -19.92 0.54
CA VAL A 12 -2.79 -20.57 -0.10
C VAL A 12 -2.59 -20.43 -1.60
N ASN A 13 -2.09 -21.50 -2.21
CA ASN A 13 -2.06 -21.62 -3.67
C ASN A 13 -3.51 -21.55 -4.18
N CYS A 14 -3.99 -20.37 -4.47
CA CYS A 14 -5.28 -20.16 -5.10
C CYS A 14 -5.02 -19.76 -6.56
N THR A 15 -5.20 -20.70 -7.45
CA THR A 15 -5.03 -20.61 -8.91
C THR A 15 -6.06 -19.69 -9.61
N LYS A 16 -6.80 -18.87 -8.89
CA LYS A 16 -7.67 -17.85 -9.47
C LYS A 16 -7.27 -16.49 -8.92
N ILE A 17 -6.78 -15.64 -9.82
CA ILE A 17 -6.69 -14.21 -9.58
C ILE A 17 -8.04 -13.70 -9.11
N SER A 18 -8.01 -12.87 -8.10
CA SER A 18 -9.18 -12.14 -7.66
C SER A 18 -9.76 -11.37 -8.83
N ALA A 19 -11.02 -11.58 -9.11
CA ALA A 19 -11.79 -10.78 -10.08
C ALA A 19 -11.61 -9.28 -9.80
N MET A 20 -11.39 -8.89 -8.55
CA MET A 20 -11.20 -7.53 -8.09
C MET A 20 -9.95 -6.85 -8.71
N ILE A 21 -8.82 -7.58 -8.90
CA ILE A 21 -7.64 -6.99 -9.56
C ILE A 21 -7.93 -6.75 -11.04
N LEU A 22 -8.52 -7.72 -11.72
CA LEU A 22 -8.86 -7.58 -13.13
C LEU A 22 -9.92 -6.50 -13.32
N ASP A 23 -10.91 -6.41 -12.44
CA ASP A 23 -11.92 -5.34 -12.44
C ASP A 23 -11.28 -3.97 -12.22
N TYR A 24 -10.39 -3.83 -11.22
CA TYR A 24 -9.66 -2.60 -10.99
C TYR A 24 -8.83 -2.19 -12.22
N LEU A 25 -8.10 -3.13 -12.81
CA LEU A 25 -7.27 -2.88 -13.98
C LEU A 25 -8.13 -2.54 -15.21
N SER A 26 -9.26 -3.23 -15.41
CA SER A 26 -10.16 -3.02 -16.55
C SER A 26 -10.79 -1.63 -16.61
N GLN A 27 -10.92 -0.96 -15.45
CA GLN A 27 -11.39 0.43 -15.38
C GLN A 27 -10.41 1.44 -15.96
N HIS A 28 -9.15 1.04 -16.14
CA HIS A 28 -8.06 1.95 -16.49
C HIS A 28 -7.28 1.57 -17.74
N VAL A 29 -7.33 0.29 -18.10
CA VAL A 29 -6.62 -0.26 -19.28
C VAL A 29 -7.41 -1.39 -19.91
N THR A 30 -7.22 -1.60 -21.20
CA THR A 30 -7.79 -2.74 -21.91
C THR A 30 -7.07 -4.02 -21.46
N ILE A 31 -7.79 -4.94 -20.83
CA ILE A 31 -7.25 -6.23 -20.40
C ILE A 31 -7.31 -7.20 -21.57
N ASN A 32 -6.15 -7.55 -22.11
CA ASN A 32 -6.01 -8.60 -23.11
C ASN A 32 -5.64 -9.96 -22.49
N GLU A 33 -5.63 -11.02 -23.30
CA GLU A 33 -5.36 -12.38 -22.82
C GLU A 33 -3.93 -12.54 -22.26
N THR A 34 -2.95 -11.79 -22.79
CA THR A 34 -1.56 -11.79 -22.27
C THR A 34 -1.49 -11.26 -20.84
N ILE A 35 -2.20 -10.15 -20.59
CA ILE A 35 -2.29 -9.55 -19.25
C ILE A 35 -2.97 -10.53 -18.27
N LYS A 36 -4.09 -11.14 -18.66
CA LYS A 36 -4.78 -12.13 -17.83
C LYS A 36 -3.89 -13.32 -17.52
N ALA A 37 -3.27 -13.92 -18.54
CA ALA A 37 -2.38 -15.05 -18.38
C ALA A 37 -1.18 -14.75 -17.48
N PHE A 38 -0.60 -13.52 -17.58
CA PHE A 38 0.45 -13.10 -16.67
C PHE A 38 -0.02 -13.10 -15.22
N PHE A 39 -1.13 -12.42 -14.95
CA PHE A 39 -1.65 -12.35 -13.59
C PHE A 39 -2.02 -13.73 -13.05
N GLU A 40 -2.62 -14.60 -13.85
CA GLU A 40 -2.97 -15.97 -13.46
C GLU A 40 -1.76 -16.86 -13.13
N LYS A 41 -0.64 -16.62 -13.79
CA LYS A 41 0.56 -17.46 -13.65
C LYS A 41 1.55 -16.93 -12.62
N GLU A 42 1.76 -15.61 -12.58
CA GLU A 42 2.89 -15.00 -11.87
C GLU A 42 2.49 -14.33 -10.55
N CYS A 43 1.19 -14.14 -10.29
CA CYS A 43 0.76 -13.54 -9.03
C CYS A 43 0.59 -14.58 -7.93
N ILE A 44 0.98 -14.18 -6.73
CA ILE A 44 0.86 -14.99 -5.51
C ILE A 44 -0.13 -14.30 -4.59
N ARG A 45 -1.08 -15.06 -4.06
CA ARG A 45 -2.07 -14.63 -3.07
C ARG A 45 -1.67 -15.14 -1.69
N GLU A 46 -1.48 -14.24 -0.74
CA GLU A 46 -0.98 -14.56 0.60
C GLU A 46 -1.89 -13.97 1.68
N PHE A 47 -2.05 -14.70 2.78
CA PHE A 47 -2.73 -14.24 3.99
C PHE A 47 -1.74 -13.72 4.99
N TYR A 48 -2.07 -12.59 5.61
CA TYR A 48 -1.29 -11.96 6.66
C TYR A 48 -2.15 -11.74 7.90
N GLU A 49 -1.65 -12.18 9.05
CA GLU A 49 -2.25 -11.88 10.35
C GLU A 49 -1.99 -10.42 10.72
N GLU A 50 -2.83 -9.88 11.61
CA GLU A 50 -2.66 -8.55 12.18
C GLU A 50 -1.23 -8.33 12.72
N GLY A 51 -0.63 -7.21 12.38
CA GLY A 51 0.72 -6.83 12.77
C GLY A 51 1.85 -7.51 11.99
N SER A 52 1.54 -8.40 11.03
CA SER A 52 2.57 -9.07 10.21
C SER A 52 3.24 -8.08 9.27
N GLU A 53 4.56 -8.21 9.12
CA GLU A 53 5.33 -7.49 8.11
C GLU A 53 5.24 -8.24 6.77
N ILE A 54 4.72 -7.55 5.75
CA ILE A 54 4.62 -8.02 4.35
C ILE A 54 5.97 -7.82 3.66
N SER A 55 6.66 -6.73 4.01
CA SER A 55 8.03 -6.43 3.59
C SER A 55 8.70 -5.58 4.67
N ASP A 56 9.92 -5.94 5.07
CA ASP A 56 10.67 -5.24 6.10
C ASP A 56 11.34 -3.97 5.55
N CYS A 57 11.60 -3.00 6.45
CA CYS A 57 12.45 -1.86 6.12
C CYS A 57 13.87 -2.33 5.78
N GLY A 58 14.48 -1.76 4.75
CA GLY A 58 15.83 -2.12 4.30
C GLY A 58 15.89 -3.36 3.41
N GLN A 59 14.77 -3.98 3.09
CA GLN A 59 14.74 -5.09 2.14
C GLN A 59 14.78 -4.62 0.69
N PHE A 60 15.46 -5.43 -0.12
CA PHE A 60 15.47 -5.30 -1.56
C PHE A 60 14.33 -6.13 -2.15
N ASN A 61 13.18 -5.50 -2.36
CA ASN A 61 11.98 -6.18 -2.81
C ASN A 61 11.33 -5.45 -3.98
N ARG A 62 11.30 -6.10 -5.14
CA ARG A 62 10.76 -5.56 -6.40
C ARG A 62 9.33 -6.05 -6.68
N LYS A 63 8.56 -6.31 -5.65
CA LYS A 63 7.17 -6.72 -5.82
C LYS A 63 6.22 -5.52 -5.89
N ILE A 64 5.17 -5.70 -6.68
CA ILE A 64 3.95 -4.90 -6.60
C ILE A 64 2.96 -5.70 -5.76
N TYR A 65 2.25 -5.02 -4.88
CA TYR A 65 1.26 -5.60 -4.00
C TYR A 65 -0.10 -4.97 -4.24
N PHE A 66 -1.13 -5.77 -4.19
CA PHE A 66 -2.52 -5.37 -4.25
C PHE A 66 -3.24 -5.82 -2.99
N VAL A 67 -3.95 -4.90 -2.33
CA VAL A 67 -4.77 -5.22 -1.16
C VAL A 67 -6.10 -5.77 -1.66
N GLU A 68 -6.31 -7.07 -1.52
CA GLU A 68 -7.57 -7.72 -1.86
C GLU A 68 -8.57 -7.57 -0.71
N GLU A 69 -8.12 -7.82 0.51
CA GLU A 69 -8.89 -7.66 1.74
C GLU A 69 -8.01 -7.06 2.83
N GLY A 70 -8.60 -6.26 3.71
CA GLY A 70 -7.93 -5.74 4.89
C GLY A 70 -7.35 -4.35 4.72
N LEU A 71 -6.59 -3.94 5.73
CA LEU A 71 -5.93 -2.65 5.82
C LEU A 71 -4.44 -2.85 6.05
N THR A 72 -3.64 -2.19 5.23
CA THR A 72 -2.18 -2.20 5.35
C THR A 72 -1.63 -0.79 5.45
N ARG A 73 -0.37 -0.67 5.86
CA ARG A 73 0.37 0.59 5.87
C ARG A 73 1.76 0.42 5.29
N THR A 74 2.31 1.50 4.75
CA THR A 74 3.76 1.69 4.62
C THR A 74 4.25 2.50 5.80
N PHE A 75 5.42 2.14 6.33
CA PHE A 75 6.04 2.80 7.47
C PHE A 75 7.56 2.84 7.33
N TYR A 76 8.20 3.68 8.12
CA TYR A 76 9.66 3.73 8.25
C TYR A 76 10.05 4.15 9.66
N TYR A 77 11.31 3.96 10.02
CA TYR A 77 11.84 4.40 11.29
C TYR A 77 12.66 5.67 11.13
N GLU A 78 12.36 6.68 11.93
CA GLU A 78 13.12 7.93 11.99
C GLU A 78 13.40 8.29 13.45
N LYS A 79 14.69 8.37 13.82
CA LYS A 79 15.13 8.66 15.20
C LYS A 79 14.46 7.76 16.24
N GLY A 80 14.35 6.47 15.93
CA GLY A 80 13.72 5.46 16.79
C GLY A 80 12.19 5.51 16.88
N LYS A 81 11.53 6.35 16.09
CA LYS A 81 10.06 6.43 15.99
C LYS A 81 9.55 5.70 14.77
N ASP A 82 8.48 4.94 14.95
CA ASP A 82 7.70 4.33 13.87
C ASP A 82 6.81 5.41 13.23
N ILE A 83 7.05 5.69 11.95
CA ILE A 83 6.33 6.71 11.21
C ILE A 83 5.49 6.05 10.11
N THR A 84 4.17 6.17 10.21
CA THR A 84 3.26 5.74 9.15
C THR A 84 3.32 6.73 7.98
N SER A 85 3.75 6.24 6.82
CA SER A 85 3.83 7.03 5.60
C SER A 85 2.50 7.07 4.86
N ASN A 86 1.86 5.91 4.69
CA ASN A 86 0.57 5.81 4.00
C ASN A 86 -0.24 4.59 4.47
N PHE A 87 -1.56 4.64 4.25
CA PHE A 87 -2.49 3.53 4.44
C PHE A 87 -3.03 3.06 3.10
N TYR A 88 -3.31 1.75 3.00
CA TYR A 88 -3.89 1.14 1.82
C TYR A 88 -5.03 0.21 2.24
N THR A 89 -6.21 0.54 1.76
CA THR A 89 -7.43 -0.25 1.89
C THR A 89 -7.58 -1.17 0.68
N GLU A 90 -8.64 -1.94 0.66
CA GLU A 90 -9.02 -2.81 -0.46
C GLU A 90 -9.00 -2.05 -1.79
N GLY A 91 -8.55 -2.71 -2.84
CA GLY A 91 -8.44 -2.14 -4.19
C GLY A 91 -7.24 -1.21 -4.40
N LYS A 92 -6.34 -1.06 -3.42
CA LYS A 92 -5.16 -0.20 -3.57
C LYS A 92 -3.92 -1.01 -3.93
N ILE A 93 -3.04 -0.36 -4.70
CA ILE A 93 -1.74 -0.90 -5.11
C ILE A 93 -0.64 -0.27 -4.26
N MET A 94 0.29 -1.09 -3.80
CA MET A 94 1.50 -0.70 -3.09
C MET A 94 2.73 -1.16 -3.88
N ALA A 95 3.79 -0.37 -3.85
CA ALA A 95 5.10 -0.73 -4.39
C ALA A 95 6.21 0.04 -3.66
N GLN A 96 7.38 -0.58 -3.57
CA GLN A 96 8.58 0.08 -3.05
C GLN A 96 9.32 0.72 -4.23
N ILE A 97 8.98 1.98 -4.50
CA ILE A 97 9.42 2.73 -5.69
C ILE A 97 10.95 2.91 -5.72
N ASP A 98 11.59 3.14 -4.57
CA ASP A 98 13.04 3.20 -4.41
C ASP A 98 13.73 1.91 -4.90
N THR A 99 13.19 0.75 -4.55
CA THR A 99 13.74 -0.53 -5.01
C THR A 99 13.48 -0.78 -6.50
N ILE A 100 12.27 -0.46 -6.98
CA ILE A 100 11.88 -0.72 -8.36
C ILE A 100 12.68 0.14 -9.35
N TYR A 101 12.78 1.43 -9.09
CA TYR A 101 13.36 2.38 -10.04
C TYR A 101 14.80 2.77 -9.75
N ASN A 102 15.22 2.84 -8.47
CA ASN A 102 16.58 3.22 -8.12
C ASN A 102 17.48 2.01 -7.89
N GLY A 103 16.92 0.79 -7.72
CA GLY A 103 17.70 -0.40 -7.43
C GLY A 103 18.31 -0.39 -6.02
N GLU A 104 17.69 0.32 -5.07
CA GLU A 104 18.15 0.43 -3.70
C GLU A 104 17.25 -0.32 -2.74
N PRO A 105 17.74 -0.81 -1.58
CA PRO A 105 16.89 -1.34 -0.52
C PRO A 105 15.89 -0.29 -0.05
N SER A 106 14.60 -0.66 0.06
CA SER A 106 13.59 0.30 0.46
C SER A 106 13.74 0.71 1.93
N ARG A 107 13.72 2.01 2.20
CA ARG A 107 13.61 2.50 3.58
C ARG A 107 12.24 2.22 4.21
N TYR A 108 11.24 1.90 3.40
CA TYR A 108 9.86 1.66 3.84
C TYR A 108 9.62 0.18 4.04
N GLY A 109 8.96 -0.17 5.16
CA GLY A 109 8.33 -1.46 5.37
C GLY A 109 6.85 -1.42 4.97
N ILE A 110 6.26 -2.60 4.79
CA ILE A 110 4.82 -2.79 4.56
C ILE A 110 4.30 -3.70 5.67
N GLN A 111 3.22 -3.30 6.34
CA GLN A 111 2.64 -4.04 7.46
C GLN A 111 1.13 -4.18 7.31
N ALA A 112 0.60 -5.36 7.64
CA ALA A 112 -0.81 -5.60 7.80
C ALA A 112 -1.31 -5.02 9.14
N ILE A 113 -2.31 -4.14 9.10
CA ILE A 113 -2.92 -3.53 10.30
C ILE A 113 -3.94 -4.48 10.94
N GLU A 114 -4.58 -5.26 10.11
CA GLU A 114 -5.55 -6.30 10.46
C GLU A 114 -5.33 -7.52 9.58
N LYS A 115 -6.10 -8.59 9.78
CA LYS A 115 -6.06 -9.75 8.88
C LYS A 115 -6.28 -9.31 7.45
N SER A 116 -5.34 -9.61 6.59
CA SER A 116 -5.30 -9.09 5.23
C SER A 116 -4.98 -10.17 4.21
N VAL A 117 -5.55 -10.01 3.02
CA VAL A 117 -5.24 -10.81 1.85
C VAL A 117 -4.54 -9.92 0.84
N ILE A 118 -3.32 -10.30 0.49
CA ILE A 118 -2.47 -9.52 -0.41
C ILE A 118 -2.14 -10.38 -1.62
N VAL A 119 -2.33 -9.80 -2.79
CA VAL A 119 -1.84 -10.38 -4.04
C VAL A 119 -0.58 -9.63 -4.47
N SER A 120 0.47 -10.37 -4.77
CA SER A 120 1.74 -9.79 -5.17
C SER A 120 2.27 -10.40 -6.46
N CYS A 121 2.98 -9.61 -7.26
CA CYS A 121 3.74 -10.08 -8.41
C CYS A 121 5.09 -9.38 -8.50
N ASP A 122 6.05 -10.04 -9.17
CA ASP A 122 7.36 -9.45 -9.44
C ASP A 122 7.25 -8.38 -10.53
N TYR A 123 7.75 -7.16 -10.24
CA TYR A 123 7.68 -6.02 -11.18
C TYR A 123 8.47 -6.29 -12.46
N HIS A 124 9.67 -6.91 -12.38
CA HIS A 124 10.47 -7.16 -13.57
C HIS A 124 9.84 -8.18 -14.49
N LYS A 125 9.21 -9.21 -13.91
CA LYS A 125 8.46 -10.18 -14.72
C LYS A 125 7.27 -9.52 -15.41
N LEU A 126 6.55 -8.64 -14.68
CA LEU A 126 5.45 -7.86 -15.23
C LEU A 126 5.96 -6.98 -16.38
N GLU A 127 7.02 -6.22 -16.14
CA GLU A 127 7.63 -5.36 -17.14
C GLU A 127 8.14 -6.16 -18.34
N ALA A 128 8.93 -7.21 -18.13
CA ALA A 128 9.47 -8.04 -19.20
C ALA A 128 8.39 -8.69 -20.10
N THR A 129 7.24 -9.03 -19.51
CA THR A 129 6.13 -9.65 -20.23
C THR A 129 5.29 -8.64 -21.00
N LEU A 130 5.10 -7.44 -20.44
CA LEU A 130 4.10 -6.48 -20.91
C LEU A 130 4.68 -5.19 -21.50
N ASN A 131 6.00 -4.93 -21.36
CA ASN A 131 6.63 -3.64 -21.73
C ASN A 131 6.50 -3.25 -23.21
N VAL A 132 6.28 -4.22 -24.09
CA VAL A 132 6.08 -3.98 -25.54
C VAL A 132 4.64 -3.63 -25.88
N SER A 133 3.71 -3.73 -24.93
CA SER A 133 2.30 -3.45 -25.18
C SER A 133 1.97 -1.97 -24.90
N LYS A 134 1.10 -1.41 -25.73
CA LYS A 134 0.57 -0.05 -25.54
C LYS A 134 -0.21 0.03 -24.23
N GLU A 135 -0.97 -1.00 -23.93
CA GLU A 135 -1.80 -1.12 -22.72
C GLU A 135 -0.97 -1.04 -21.44
N TYR A 136 0.19 -1.71 -21.41
CA TYR A 136 1.10 -1.62 -20.25
C TYR A 136 1.67 -0.21 -20.09
N SER A 137 2.05 0.44 -21.18
CA SER A 137 2.57 1.81 -21.14
C SER A 137 1.49 2.80 -20.65
N GLU A 138 0.24 2.60 -21.04
CA GLU A 138 -0.90 3.40 -20.57
C GLU A 138 -1.17 3.17 -19.08
N PHE A 139 -1.15 1.91 -18.64
CA PHE A 139 -1.31 1.54 -17.24
C PHE A 139 -0.19 2.11 -16.36
N SER A 140 1.06 1.95 -16.77
CA SER A 140 2.22 2.47 -16.04
C SER A 140 2.14 4.00 -15.86
N ARG A 141 1.81 4.75 -16.93
CA ARG A 141 1.60 6.20 -16.86
C ARG A 141 0.46 6.58 -15.92
N PHE A 142 -0.65 5.85 -15.97
CA PHE A 142 -1.79 6.06 -15.09
C PHE A 142 -1.42 5.85 -13.62
N VAL A 143 -0.74 4.75 -13.29
CA VAL A 143 -0.30 4.44 -11.91
C VAL A 143 0.66 5.51 -11.41
N LEU A 144 1.68 5.86 -12.19
CA LEU A 144 2.64 6.91 -11.83
C LEU A 144 1.96 8.28 -11.66
N GLY A 145 1.04 8.65 -12.55
CA GLY A 145 0.27 9.87 -12.43
C GLY A 145 -0.54 9.93 -11.14
N LYS A 146 -1.22 8.83 -10.79
CA LYS A 146 -1.95 8.74 -9.51
C LYS A 146 -1.03 8.87 -8.30
N LEU A 147 0.11 8.18 -8.30
CA LEU A 147 1.09 8.28 -7.23
C LEU A 147 1.60 9.71 -7.06
N MET A 148 1.94 10.39 -8.16
CA MET A 148 2.38 11.79 -8.11
C MET A 148 1.30 12.71 -7.54
N THR A 149 0.05 12.57 -7.98
CA THR A 149 -1.07 13.37 -7.45
C THR A 149 -1.26 13.14 -5.95
N GLN A 150 -1.24 11.88 -5.50
CA GLN A 150 -1.33 11.56 -4.07
C GLN A 150 -0.17 12.14 -3.27
N MET A 151 1.06 12.11 -3.80
CA MET A 151 2.21 12.74 -3.16
C MET A 151 2.06 14.26 -3.06
N GLN A 152 1.58 14.94 -4.11
CA GLN A 152 1.32 16.38 -4.09
C GLN A 152 0.24 16.74 -3.04
N GLU A 153 -0.87 16.02 -3.02
CA GLU A 153 -1.92 16.21 -2.00
C GLU A 153 -1.37 15.99 -0.58
N ARG A 154 -0.50 14.98 -0.41
CA ARG A 154 0.13 14.70 0.87
C ARG A 154 1.06 15.82 1.32
N ILE A 155 1.89 16.35 0.44
CA ILE A 155 2.79 17.48 0.72
C ILE A 155 1.96 18.71 1.10
N ALA A 156 0.95 19.05 0.31
CA ALA A 156 0.07 20.18 0.60
C ALA A 156 -0.63 20.03 1.96
N SER A 157 -1.15 18.84 2.26
CA SER A 157 -1.76 18.55 3.57
C SER A 157 -0.78 18.77 4.72
N LEU A 158 0.46 18.28 4.61
CA LEU A 158 1.46 18.46 5.66
C LEU A 158 1.89 19.92 5.86
N GLN A 159 1.95 20.70 4.79
CA GLN A 159 2.44 22.10 4.82
C GLN A 159 1.40 23.11 5.28
N TYR A 160 0.17 22.98 4.83
CA TYR A 160 -0.84 24.06 4.94
C TYR A 160 -2.05 23.72 5.81
N MET A 161 -2.36 22.43 6.02
CA MET A 161 -3.55 22.06 6.79
C MET A 161 -3.26 22.05 8.30
N SER A 162 -4.20 22.59 9.08
CA SER A 162 -4.25 22.41 10.53
C SER A 162 -4.52 20.94 10.89
N ALA A 163 -4.29 20.56 12.14
CA ALA A 163 -4.55 19.21 12.63
C ALA A 163 -6.03 18.77 12.42
N LYS A 164 -6.98 19.69 12.64
CA LYS A 164 -8.42 19.44 12.44
C LYS A 164 -8.76 19.25 10.96
N GLU A 165 -8.21 20.08 10.08
CA GLU A 165 -8.43 19.96 8.62
C GLU A 165 -7.83 18.64 8.08
N LYS A 166 -6.64 18.22 8.51
CA LYS A 166 -6.05 16.92 8.16
C LYS A 166 -6.96 15.75 8.55
N TYR A 167 -7.50 15.81 9.78
CA TYR A 167 -8.41 14.79 10.27
C TYR A 167 -9.71 14.76 9.46
N ASN A 168 -10.33 15.89 9.23
CA ASN A 168 -11.58 15.99 8.45
C ASN A 168 -11.36 15.49 7.02
N HIS A 169 -10.28 15.89 6.39
CA HIS A 169 -9.92 15.42 5.04
C HIS A 169 -9.75 13.90 4.96
N LEU A 170 -9.11 13.29 5.98
CA LEU A 170 -9.00 11.83 6.05
C LEU A 170 -10.37 11.17 6.27
N MET A 171 -11.24 11.77 7.11
CA MET A 171 -12.61 11.30 7.33
C MET A 171 -13.47 11.34 6.06
N GLU A 172 -13.32 12.38 5.25
CA GLU A 172 -14.08 12.53 4.01
C GLU A 172 -13.59 11.54 2.93
N LYS A 173 -12.27 11.42 2.76
CA LYS A 173 -11.70 10.57 1.71
C LYS A 173 -11.67 9.07 2.06
N ASN A 174 -11.37 8.74 3.30
CA ASN A 174 -11.13 7.35 3.72
C ASN A 174 -11.59 7.12 5.18
N PRO A 175 -12.88 7.20 5.49
CA PRO A 175 -13.39 7.04 6.86
C PRO A 175 -13.04 5.68 7.47
N SER A 176 -12.93 4.64 6.65
CA SER A 176 -12.59 3.29 7.10
C SER A 176 -11.22 3.20 7.78
N ILE A 177 -10.25 4.04 7.39
CA ILE A 177 -8.92 4.08 8.02
C ILE A 177 -9.04 4.50 9.48
N ILE A 178 -9.85 5.53 9.76
CA ILE A 178 -10.02 6.05 11.13
C ILE A 178 -10.71 5.04 12.05
N LEU A 179 -11.58 4.21 11.49
CA LEU A 179 -12.31 3.18 12.24
C LEU A 179 -11.46 1.92 12.50
N ARG A 180 -10.53 1.60 11.59
CA ARG A 180 -9.80 0.32 11.57
C ARG A 180 -8.35 0.46 12.08
N ALA A 181 -7.69 1.59 11.82
CA ALA A 181 -6.31 1.77 12.20
C ALA A 181 -6.14 2.22 13.66
N PRO A 182 -5.10 1.74 14.38
CA PRO A 182 -4.74 2.23 15.70
C PRO A 182 -4.51 3.74 15.73
N LEU A 183 -5.00 4.40 16.80
CA LEU A 183 -4.95 5.85 16.97
C LEU A 183 -3.53 6.43 16.77
N GLY A 184 -2.50 5.73 17.27
CA GLY A 184 -1.10 6.14 17.13
C GLY A 184 -0.62 6.16 15.69
N MET A 185 -1.03 5.17 14.89
CA MET A 185 -0.68 5.10 13.48
C MET A 185 -1.39 6.20 12.69
N VAL A 186 -2.66 6.50 13.02
CA VAL A 186 -3.39 7.61 12.40
C VAL A 186 -2.76 8.95 12.76
N ALA A 187 -2.42 9.17 14.03
CA ALA A 187 -1.75 10.39 14.47
C ALA A 187 -0.40 10.58 13.77
N SER A 188 0.40 9.51 13.70
CA SER A 188 1.68 9.49 12.97
C SER A 188 1.47 9.84 11.48
N TYR A 189 0.49 9.23 10.82
CA TYR A 189 0.14 9.55 9.45
C TYR A 189 -0.27 11.00 9.27
N LEU A 190 -1.09 11.57 10.15
CA LEU A 190 -1.49 12.98 10.09
C LEU A 190 -0.37 13.97 10.48
N GLY A 191 0.76 13.47 11.01
CA GLY A 191 1.87 14.29 11.50
C GLY A 191 1.51 15.11 12.73
N ILE A 192 0.70 14.54 13.64
CA ILE A 192 0.25 15.14 14.90
C ILE A 192 0.47 14.18 16.07
N THR A 193 0.31 14.65 17.30
CA THR A 193 0.39 13.76 18.47
C THR A 193 -0.93 13.02 18.71
N GLN A 194 -0.87 11.87 19.41
CA GLN A 194 -2.07 11.11 19.78
C GLN A 194 -3.04 11.94 20.63
N GLU A 195 -2.52 12.76 21.56
CA GLU A 195 -3.30 13.63 22.42
C GLU A 195 -4.06 14.68 21.60
N THR A 196 -3.41 15.25 20.56
CA THR A 196 -4.04 16.19 19.63
C THR A 196 -5.16 15.49 18.86
N LEU A 197 -4.92 14.29 18.33
CA LEU A 197 -5.92 13.52 17.60
C LEU A 197 -7.11 13.14 18.51
N SER A 198 -6.82 12.70 19.74
CA SER A 198 -7.86 12.36 20.73
C SER A 198 -8.77 13.56 21.03
N ARG A 199 -8.19 14.77 21.23
CA ARG A 199 -8.96 16.01 21.45
C ARG A 199 -9.82 16.39 20.24
N ILE A 200 -9.29 16.23 19.02
CA ILE A 200 -10.07 16.52 17.80
C ILE A 200 -11.30 15.60 17.72
N ARG A 201 -11.13 14.31 18.03
CA ARG A 201 -12.21 13.31 18.02
C ARG A 201 -13.27 13.53 19.10
N SER A 202 -12.89 14.07 20.27
CA SER A 202 -13.84 14.34 21.35
C SER A 202 -14.62 15.64 21.19
N ASN A 203 -14.12 16.58 20.38
CA ASN A 203 -14.72 17.90 20.15
C ASN A 203 -15.44 18.01 18.77
N GLY A 204 -15.60 16.93 18.07
CA GLY A 204 -16.34 16.83 16.80
C GLY A 204 -17.47 15.86 16.91
#